data_20dda4a8d081da94517bfe2bfc3281ec
#
_entry.id   20dda4a8d081da94517bfe2bfc3281ec
#
_cell.length_a   1.000
_cell.length_b   1.000
_cell.length_c   1.000
_cell.angle_alpha   90.00
_cell.angle_beta   90.00
_cell.angle_gamma   90.00
#
_symmetry.space_group_name_H-M   'P 1'
#
loop_
_entity.id
_entity.type
_entity.pdbx_description
1 polymer ?
#
loop_
_entity_poly.entity_id
_entity_poly.type
_entity_poly.pdbx_seq_one_letter_code
_entity_poly.pdbx_strand_id
1 'polypeptide(L)'
;FPEIWGEQTDVCESADWYNSKMIADMGACLNMTRTPDCHFFAESRHNGTKAVVFSPDFSQVCKYADQWVPLHAGSDGAFWMAVSHVILKEFHHEKQTPYFLKYGKQYTDSPYLVVLNKEGDHYTPGRLLRANELAQFKDIENGEWKFLNIDEKSGNFVVPKGAMGHRWSKELGKWNMKLENSTD
;
A
#
# COMPACT_ATOMS: atom_id res chain seq x y z
N PHE A 1 8.88 -13.86 -4.95
CA PHE A 1 9.05 -13.24 -3.62
C PHE A 1 10.32 -12.39 -3.55
N PRO A 2 11.54 -12.93 -3.77
CA PRO A 2 12.79 -12.14 -3.65
C PRO A 2 12.84 -10.92 -4.57
N GLU A 3 12.28 -10.99 -5.77
CA GLU A 3 12.25 -9.88 -6.73
C GLU A 3 11.41 -8.69 -6.24
N ILE A 4 10.35 -8.95 -5.47
CA ILE A 4 9.43 -7.94 -4.97
C ILE A 4 9.82 -7.46 -3.57
N TRP A 5 10.16 -8.39 -2.68
CA TRP A 5 10.40 -8.11 -1.27
C TRP A 5 11.88 -8.02 -0.90
N GLY A 6 12.78 -8.49 -1.79
CA GLY A 6 14.20 -8.61 -1.51
C GLY A 6 14.59 -9.80 -0.65
N GLU A 7 13.60 -10.54 -0.14
CA GLU A 7 13.78 -11.70 0.74
C GLU A 7 12.89 -12.85 0.29
N GLN A 8 13.29 -14.07 0.60
CA GLN A 8 12.52 -15.27 0.26
C GLN A 8 11.32 -15.45 1.19
N THR A 9 11.48 -15.07 2.45
CA THR A 9 10.46 -15.21 3.48
C THR A 9 10.49 -13.99 4.38
N ASP A 10 9.37 -13.28 4.43
CA ASP A 10 9.17 -12.14 5.31
C ASP A 10 7.78 -12.26 5.93
N VAL A 11 7.67 -13.12 6.92
CA VAL A 11 6.42 -13.38 7.64
C VAL A 11 6.67 -13.26 9.13
N CYS A 12 5.70 -12.73 9.85
CA CYS A 12 5.71 -12.74 11.30
C CYS A 12 5.56 -14.19 11.82
N GLU A 13 6.04 -14.43 13.02
CA GLU A 13 5.80 -15.70 13.70
C GLU A 13 4.31 -15.90 13.97
N SER A 14 3.85 -17.15 13.97
CA SER A 14 2.44 -17.46 14.21
C SER A 14 1.94 -16.99 15.58
N ALA A 15 2.83 -16.90 16.56
CA ALA A 15 2.52 -16.34 17.89
C ALA A 15 2.15 -14.84 17.85
N ASP A 16 2.59 -14.10 16.85
CA ASP A 16 2.20 -12.69 16.67
C ASP A 16 0.73 -12.52 16.35
N TRP A 17 0.06 -13.58 15.88
CA TRP A 17 -1.36 -13.56 15.59
C TRP A 17 -2.21 -13.30 16.84
N TYR A 18 -1.68 -13.62 18.03
CA TYR A 18 -2.37 -13.29 19.30
C TYR A 18 -2.57 -11.79 19.51
N ASN A 19 -1.74 -10.96 18.87
CA ASN A 19 -1.83 -9.50 18.92
C ASN A 19 -2.71 -8.90 17.81
N SER A 20 -3.24 -9.75 16.92
CA SER A 20 -4.08 -9.30 15.80
C SER A 20 -5.51 -9.04 16.24
N LYS A 21 -6.13 -8.01 15.68
CA LYS A 21 -7.57 -7.76 15.83
C LYS A 21 -8.39 -8.53 14.80
N MET A 22 -7.78 -8.86 13.67
CA MET A 22 -8.39 -9.62 12.59
C MET A 22 -7.32 -10.47 11.89
N ILE A 23 -7.69 -11.70 11.54
CA ILE A 23 -6.91 -12.59 10.68
C ILE A 23 -7.74 -12.89 9.45
N ALA A 24 -7.15 -12.68 8.28
CA ALA A 24 -7.73 -13.03 6.99
C ALA A 24 -7.01 -14.26 6.43
N ASP A 25 -7.70 -15.38 6.33
CA ASP A 25 -7.21 -16.60 5.67
C ASP A 25 -7.69 -16.58 4.22
N MET A 26 -6.74 -16.59 3.28
CA MET A 26 -7.04 -16.40 1.88
C MET A 26 -6.62 -17.60 1.04
N GLY A 27 -7.61 -18.34 0.56
CA GLY A 27 -7.40 -19.48 -0.33
C GLY A 27 -6.61 -20.63 0.29
N ALA A 28 -6.37 -20.59 1.60
CA ALA A 28 -5.67 -21.65 2.31
C ALA A 28 -6.66 -22.49 3.13
N CYS A 29 -6.29 -23.73 3.39
CA CYS A 29 -6.95 -24.57 4.36
C CYS A 29 -5.98 -24.80 5.52
N LEU A 30 -5.84 -23.79 6.37
CA LEU A 30 -4.79 -23.64 7.37
C LEU A 30 -4.66 -24.85 8.29
N ASN A 31 -5.77 -25.45 8.68
CA ASN A 31 -5.79 -26.66 9.51
C ASN A 31 -5.29 -27.94 8.80
N MET A 32 -5.14 -27.90 7.47
CA MET A 32 -4.62 -29.01 6.68
C MET A 32 -3.21 -28.73 6.14
N THR A 33 -3.01 -27.55 5.57
CA THR A 33 -1.77 -27.20 4.88
C THR A 33 -0.72 -26.56 5.78
N ARG A 34 -1.16 -25.99 6.90
CA ARG A 34 -0.32 -25.36 7.93
C ARG A 34 -0.73 -25.79 9.34
N THR A 35 -0.82 -27.10 9.54
CA THR A 35 -1.32 -27.71 10.78
C THR A 35 -0.66 -27.16 12.06
N PRO A 36 0.67 -26.92 12.12
CA PRO A 36 1.30 -26.31 13.30
C PRO A 36 0.77 -24.93 13.65
N ASP A 37 0.32 -24.16 12.67
CA ASP A 37 -0.18 -22.79 12.87
C ASP A 37 -1.66 -22.77 13.26
N CYS A 38 -2.37 -23.86 13.08
CA CYS A 38 -3.81 -23.92 13.30
C CYS A 38 -4.20 -23.63 14.75
N HIS A 39 -3.42 -24.04 15.73
CA HIS A 39 -3.72 -23.76 17.13
C HIS A 39 -3.56 -22.27 17.45
N PHE A 40 -2.56 -21.58 16.90
CA PHE A 40 -2.42 -20.13 17.05
C PHE A 40 -3.62 -19.40 16.49
N PHE A 41 -4.13 -19.84 15.33
CA PHE A 41 -5.34 -19.29 14.73
C PHE A 41 -6.56 -19.49 15.63
N ALA A 42 -6.77 -20.70 16.14
CA ALA A 42 -7.91 -21.00 17.01
C ALA A 42 -7.83 -20.24 18.34
N GLU A 43 -6.66 -20.21 18.97
CA GLU A 43 -6.44 -19.49 20.23
C GLU A 43 -6.59 -17.95 20.06
N SER A 44 -6.10 -17.40 18.97
CA SER A 44 -6.30 -15.98 18.66
C SER A 44 -7.78 -15.60 18.64
N ARG A 45 -8.64 -16.47 18.08
CA ARG A 45 -10.08 -16.26 18.11
C ARG A 45 -10.65 -16.30 19.54
N HIS A 46 -10.20 -17.23 20.36
CA HIS A 46 -10.62 -17.28 21.77
C HIS A 46 -10.21 -16.01 22.53
N ASN A 47 -9.14 -15.36 22.10
CA ASN A 47 -8.68 -14.08 22.64
C ASN A 47 -9.37 -12.85 21.99
N GLY A 48 -10.37 -13.08 21.14
CA GLY A 48 -11.19 -12.01 20.55
C GLY A 48 -10.76 -11.53 19.17
N THR A 49 -9.78 -12.16 18.55
CA THR A 49 -9.39 -11.88 17.17
C THR A 49 -10.50 -12.33 16.21
N LYS A 50 -10.94 -11.45 15.33
CA LYS A 50 -11.91 -11.79 14.28
C LYS A 50 -11.25 -12.58 13.17
N ALA A 51 -11.80 -13.73 12.82
CA ALA A 51 -11.31 -14.58 11.73
C ALA A 51 -12.23 -14.50 10.52
N VAL A 52 -11.67 -14.14 9.36
CA VAL A 52 -12.40 -14.10 8.09
C VAL A 52 -11.70 -15.01 7.10
N VAL A 53 -12.44 -15.95 6.52
CA VAL A 53 -11.92 -16.88 5.50
C VAL A 53 -12.47 -16.50 4.14
N PHE A 54 -11.57 -16.32 3.19
CA PHE A 54 -11.88 -16.05 1.79
C PHE A 54 -11.52 -17.28 0.96
N SER A 55 -12.51 -18.01 0.51
CA SER A 55 -12.30 -19.20 -0.32
C SER A 55 -13.50 -19.47 -1.21
N PRO A 56 -13.29 -20.09 -2.38
CA PRO A 56 -14.39 -20.42 -3.29
C PRO A 56 -15.30 -21.53 -2.76
N ASP A 57 -14.78 -22.36 -1.86
CA ASP A 57 -15.50 -23.47 -1.23
C ASP A 57 -15.53 -23.33 0.28
N PHE A 58 -16.50 -23.98 0.92
CA PHE A 58 -16.58 -24.07 2.36
C PHE A 58 -15.66 -25.19 2.88
N SER A 59 -14.36 -24.88 2.92
CA SER A 59 -13.34 -25.80 3.39
C SER A 59 -13.34 -25.97 4.92
N GLN A 60 -12.54 -26.91 5.43
CA GLN A 60 -12.53 -27.20 6.87
C GLN A 60 -12.13 -26.02 7.76
N VAL A 61 -11.30 -25.10 7.27
CA VAL A 61 -10.91 -23.90 8.03
C VAL A 61 -12.08 -22.97 8.29
N CYS A 62 -13.11 -22.99 7.43
CA CYS A 62 -14.27 -22.13 7.55
C CYS A 62 -15.06 -22.36 8.85
N LYS A 63 -15.00 -23.57 9.43
CA LYS A 63 -15.64 -23.85 10.73
C LYS A 63 -15.03 -23.07 11.90
N TYR A 64 -13.80 -22.60 11.74
CA TYR A 64 -13.10 -21.77 12.73
C TYR A 64 -13.25 -20.27 12.45
N ALA A 65 -13.88 -19.88 11.36
CA ALA A 65 -14.08 -18.50 10.99
C ALA A 65 -15.32 -17.87 11.63
N ASP A 66 -15.25 -16.56 11.89
CA ASP A 66 -16.44 -15.77 12.23
C ASP A 66 -17.23 -15.40 10.98
N GLN A 67 -16.54 -15.35 9.85
CA GLN A 67 -17.15 -15.05 8.55
C GLN A 67 -16.41 -15.81 7.45
N TRP A 68 -17.19 -16.45 6.59
CA TRP A 68 -16.71 -16.97 5.32
C TRP A 68 -17.21 -16.09 4.18
N VAL A 69 -16.29 -15.73 3.30
CA VAL A 69 -16.56 -14.93 2.09
C VAL A 69 -16.31 -15.81 0.88
N PRO A 70 -17.35 -16.26 0.17
CA PRO A 70 -17.23 -17.09 -1.02
C PRO A 70 -16.75 -16.24 -2.20
N LEU A 71 -15.46 -16.19 -2.42
CA LEU A 71 -14.92 -15.54 -3.60
C LEU A 71 -15.03 -16.43 -4.84
N HIS A 72 -15.48 -15.87 -5.92
CA HIS A 72 -15.43 -16.55 -7.22
C HIS A 72 -13.97 -16.77 -7.62
N ALA A 73 -13.61 -17.96 -8.07
CA ALA A 73 -12.26 -18.23 -8.53
C ALA A 73 -11.82 -17.20 -9.60
N GLY A 74 -10.65 -16.60 -9.41
CA GLY A 74 -10.12 -15.55 -10.27
C GLY A 74 -10.59 -14.13 -9.95
N SER A 75 -11.44 -13.92 -8.93
CA SER A 75 -11.92 -12.59 -8.55
C SER A 75 -11.16 -11.91 -7.41
N ASP A 76 -10.08 -12.52 -6.91
CA ASP A 76 -9.27 -12.00 -5.80
C ASP A 76 -8.78 -10.58 -6.05
N GLY A 77 -8.26 -10.31 -7.25
CA GLY A 77 -7.80 -8.98 -7.63
C GLY A 77 -8.90 -7.92 -7.55
N ALA A 78 -10.09 -8.25 -8.05
CA ALA A 78 -11.25 -7.34 -7.99
C ALA A 78 -11.69 -7.07 -6.55
N PHE A 79 -11.68 -8.10 -5.70
CA PHE A 79 -11.99 -7.96 -4.28
C PHE A 79 -11.00 -7.02 -3.59
N TRP A 80 -9.69 -7.22 -3.77
CA TRP A 80 -8.68 -6.38 -3.14
C TRP A 80 -8.63 -4.95 -3.69
N MET A 81 -8.97 -4.78 -4.96
CA MET A 81 -9.18 -3.44 -5.51
C MET A 81 -10.37 -2.74 -4.85
N ALA A 82 -11.46 -3.45 -4.58
CA ALA A 82 -12.60 -2.90 -3.86
C ALA A 82 -12.25 -2.53 -2.42
N VAL A 83 -11.48 -3.35 -1.71
CA VAL A 83 -10.96 -3.03 -0.38
C VAL A 83 -10.10 -1.77 -0.41
N SER A 84 -9.18 -1.70 -1.37
CA SER A 84 -8.32 -0.52 -1.57
C SER A 84 -9.14 0.73 -1.88
N HIS A 85 -10.17 0.62 -2.70
CA HIS A 85 -11.10 1.71 -2.99
C HIS A 85 -11.77 2.24 -1.73
N VAL A 86 -12.28 1.36 -0.88
CA VAL A 86 -12.93 1.75 0.39
C VAL A 86 -11.93 2.47 1.31
N ILE A 87 -10.72 1.93 1.44
CA ILE A 87 -9.66 2.54 2.26
C ILE A 87 -9.31 3.94 1.74
N LEU A 88 -9.08 4.07 0.45
CA LEU A 88 -8.74 5.36 -0.17
C LEU A 88 -9.89 6.37 -0.04
N LYS A 89 -11.12 5.94 -0.26
CA LYS A 89 -12.29 6.79 -0.14
C LYS A 89 -12.50 7.27 1.30
N GLU A 90 -12.61 6.33 2.24
CA GLU A 90 -13.00 6.67 3.61
C GLU A 90 -11.87 7.28 4.44
N PHE A 91 -10.65 6.75 4.32
CA PHE A 91 -9.54 7.14 5.21
C PHE A 91 -8.63 8.19 4.60
N HIS A 92 -8.48 8.21 3.28
CA HIS A 92 -7.70 9.24 2.60
C HIS A 92 -8.57 10.42 2.17
N HIS A 93 -9.57 10.20 1.31
CA HIS A 93 -10.37 11.29 0.73
C HIS A 93 -11.31 11.96 1.74
N GLU A 94 -12.12 11.18 2.46
CA GLU A 94 -13.16 11.74 3.34
C GLU A 94 -12.62 12.14 4.73
N LYS A 95 -11.87 11.25 5.39
CA LYS A 95 -11.41 11.48 6.77
C LYS A 95 -10.07 12.16 6.90
N GLN A 96 -9.26 12.17 5.85
CA GLN A 96 -7.90 12.73 5.88
C GLN A 96 -7.10 12.24 7.10
N THR A 97 -7.17 10.94 7.38
CA THR A 97 -6.58 10.33 8.57
C THR A 97 -5.08 10.60 8.65
N PRO A 98 -4.56 11.26 9.72
CA PRO A 98 -3.18 11.71 9.78
C PRO A 98 -2.15 10.58 9.60
N TYR A 99 -2.43 9.41 10.18
CA TYR A 99 -1.57 8.24 9.99
C TYR A 99 -1.48 7.80 8.53
N PHE A 100 -2.61 7.72 7.84
CA PHE A 100 -2.67 7.33 6.44
C PHE A 100 -1.97 8.36 5.52
N LEU A 101 -2.20 9.64 5.77
CA LEU A 101 -1.52 10.72 5.04
C LEU A 101 0.00 10.65 5.21
N LYS A 102 0.48 10.45 6.44
CA LYS A 102 1.91 10.28 6.72
C LYS A 102 2.48 9.06 6.01
N TYR A 103 1.78 7.93 6.08
CA TYR A 103 2.18 6.70 5.42
C TYR A 103 2.23 6.87 3.89
N GLY A 104 1.19 7.46 3.31
CA GLY A 104 1.12 7.75 1.87
C GLY A 104 2.27 8.62 1.39
N LYS A 105 2.60 9.69 2.15
CA LYS A 105 3.75 10.56 1.83
C LYS A 105 5.09 9.82 1.87
N GLN A 106 5.25 8.88 2.75
CA GLN A 106 6.54 8.23 3.04
C GLN A 106 6.79 6.99 2.18
N TYR A 107 5.77 6.19 1.92
CA TYR A 107 5.95 4.85 1.37
C TYR A 107 5.26 4.61 0.02
N THR A 108 4.56 5.60 -0.52
CA THR A 108 3.87 5.49 -1.81
C THR A 108 4.29 6.58 -2.79
N ASP A 109 3.85 6.46 -4.01
CA ASP A 109 4.03 7.45 -5.07
C ASP A 109 2.97 8.58 -5.06
N SER A 110 2.04 8.54 -4.11
CA SER A 110 0.95 9.53 -3.97
C SER A 110 1.41 11.00 -3.98
N PRO A 111 2.56 11.39 -3.39
CA PRO A 111 3.00 12.77 -3.41
C PRO A 111 3.72 13.20 -4.69
N TYR A 112 3.94 12.30 -5.66
CA TYR A 112 4.62 12.65 -6.89
C TYR A 112 3.73 13.47 -7.84
N LEU A 113 4.34 14.44 -8.50
CA LEU A 113 3.65 15.28 -9.46
C LEU A 113 3.29 14.50 -10.73
N VAL A 114 2.08 14.71 -11.20
CA VAL A 114 1.54 14.07 -12.40
C VAL A 114 1.32 15.14 -13.46
N VAL A 115 1.73 14.83 -14.69
CA VAL A 115 1.40 15.66 -15.85
C VAL A 115 -0.08 15.47 -16.16
N LEU A 116 -0.83 16.57 -16.21
CA LEU A 116 -2.26 16.53 -16.52
C LEU A 116 -2.48 16.64 -18.04
N ASN A 117 -3.32 15.78 -18.57
CA ASN A 117 -3.79 15.85 -19.94
C ASN A 117 -5.14 16.58 -19.99
N LYS A 118 -5.26 17.62 -20.81
CA LYS A 118 -6.51 18.34 -20.96
C LYS A 118 -7.44 17.60 -21.93
N GLU A 119 -8.62 17.26 -21.45
CA GLU A 119 -9.68 16.60 -22.24
C GLU A 119 -10.97 17.44 -22.15
N GLY A 120 -11.15 18.33 -23.12
CA GLY A 120 -12.27 19.29 -23.09
C GLY A 120 -12.19 20.24 -21.91
N ASP A 121 -13.19 20.21 -21.03
CA ASP A 121 -13.29 21.07 -19.85
C ASP A 121 -12.74 20.43 -18.57
N HIS A 122 -12.17 19.23 -18.66
CA HIS A 122 -11.58 18.54 -17.50
C HIS A 122 -10.15 18.06 -17.78
N TYR A 123 -9.45 17.69 -16.71
CA TYR A 123 -8.10 17.16 -16.79
C TYR A 123 -8.09 15.70 -16.36
N THR A 124 -7.32 14.89 -17.07
CA THR A 124 -7.06 13.49 -16.71
C THR A 124 -5.62 13.31 -16.29
N PRO A 125 -5.33 12.48 -15.27
CA PRO A 125 -3.96 12.20 -14.86
C PRO A 125 -3.21 11.44 -15.95
N GLY A 126 -2.02 11.94 -16.27
CA GLY A 126 -1.10 11.30 -17.19
C GLY A 126 0.06 10.63 -16.47
N ARG A 127 1.25 10.73 -17.03
CA ARG A 127 2.48 10.17 -16.45
C ARG A 127 3.04 11.03 -15.30
N LEU A 128 3.86 10.43 -14.46
CA LEU A 128 4.61 11.16 -13.45
C LEU A 128 5.62 12.12 -14.09
N LEU A 129 5.73 13.32 -13.53
CA LEU A 129 6.67 14.35 -13.99
C LEU A 129 8.10 13.97 -13.61
N ARG A 130 9.02 14.03 -14.59
CA ARG A 130 10.44 13.76 -14.39
C ARG A 130 11.20 15.03 -14.06
N ALA A 131 12.27 14.90 -13.25
CA ALA A 131 13.03 16.04 -12.78
C ALA A 131 13.69 16.82 -13.94
N ASN A 132 14.27 16.13 -14.92
CA ASN A 132 14.93 16.74 -16.07
C ASN A 132 14.00 17.54 -17.00
N GLU A 133 12.70 17.45 -16.83
CA GLU A 133 11.72 18.21 -17.60
C GLU A 133 11.54 19.65 -17.11
N LEU A 134 11.92 19.93 -15.86
CA LEU A 134 11.93 21.29 -15.33
C LEU A 134 13.32 21.93 -15.47
N ALA A 135 13.35 23.16 -15.94
CA ALA A 135 14.57 23.91 -16.19
C ALA A 135 15.52 23.94 -14.97
N GLN A 136 14.97 24.09 -13.77
CA GLN A 136 15.72 24.16 -12.52
C GLN A 136 16.40 22.84 -12.09
N PHE A 137 15.99 21.70 -12.68
CA PHE A 137 16.54 20.39 -12.40
C PHE A 137 17.13 19.71 -13.63
N LYS A 138 17.32 20.46 -14.72
CA LYS A 138 17.79 19.92 -16.00
C LYS A 138 19.12 19.18 -15.88
N ASP A 139 20.01 19.69 -15.05
CA ASP A 139 21.38 19.17 -14.88
C ASP A 139 21.52 18.20 -13.68
N ILE A 140 20.40 17.79 -13.08
CA ILE A 140 20.47 16.84 -11.98
C ILE A 140 20.86 15.46 -12.49
N GLU A 141 21.80 14.82 -11.82
CA GLU A 141 22.25 13.48 -12.17
C GLU A 141 21.08 12.48 -12.19
N ASN A 142 20.94 11.71 -13.27
CA ASN A 142 19.86 10.74 -13.49
C ASN A 142 18.44 11.35 -13.36
N GLY A 143 18.27 12.60 -13.81
CA GLY A 143 17.01 13.34 -13.71
C GLY A 143 15.83 12.66 -14.41
N GLU A 144 16.10 11.88 -15.47
CA GLU A 144 15.11 11.08 -16.20
C GLU A 144 14.50 9.92 -15.36
N TRP A 145 15.13 9.57 -14.24
CA TRP A 145 14.67 8.54 -13.32
C TRP A 145 14.12 9.11 -12.00
N LYS A 146 14.26 10.43 -11.82
CA LYS A 146 13.84 11.09 -10.58
C LYS A 146 12.49 11.76 -10.76
N PHE A 147 11.63 11.64 -9.74
CA PHE A 147 10.32 12.28 -9.69
C PHE A 147 10.37 13.54 -8.86
N LEU A 148 9.35 14.37 -9.04
CA LEU A 148 9.22 15.66 -8.37
C LEU A 148 8.03 15.66 -7.42
N ASN A 149 8.20 16.39 -6.34
CA ASN A 149 7.18 16.65 -5.33
C ASN A 149 7.16 18.13 -4.99
N ILE A 150 6.11 18.59 -4.34
CA ILE A 150 6.05 19.90 -3.72
C ILE A 150 6.35 19.76 -2.24
N ASP A 151 7.36 20.47 -1.75
CA ASP A 151 7.64 20.56 -0.33
C ASP A 151 6.55 21.42 0.36
N GLU A 152 5.79 20.86 1.26
CA GLU A 152 4.67 21.49 1.94
C GLU A 152 5.06 22.75 2.71
N LYS A 153 6.28 22.81 3.23
CA LYS A 153 6.77 23.93 4.03
C LYS A 153 7.24 25.11 3.18
N SER A 154 7.99 24.83 2.13
CA SER A 154 8.57 25.87 1.26
C SER A 154 7.72 26.18 0.04
N GLY A 155 6.80 25.30 -0.35
CA GLY A 155 6.04 25.40 -1.58
C GLY A 155 6.85 25.15 -2.85
N ASN A 156 8.12 24.80 -2.74
CA ASN A 156 9.00 24.61 -3.88
C ASN A 156 8.96 23.18 -4.41
N PHE A 157 9.30 23.02 -5.69
CA PHE A 157 9.55 21.71 -6.25
C PHE A 157 10.83 21.14 -5.66
N VAL A 158 10.80 19.86 -5.30
CA VAL A 158 11.92 19.14 -4.74
C VAL A 158 12.02 17.74 -5.34
N VAL A 159 13.25 17.24 -5.44
CA VAL A 159 13.50 15.84 -5.73
C VAL A 159 13.72 15.15 -4.38
N PRO A 160 12.80 14.26 -3.95
CA PRO A 160 12.94 13.60 -2.65
C PRO A 160 14.16 12.68 -2.65
N LYS A 161 14.88 12.68 -1.53
CA LYS A 161 15.99 11.76 -1.28
C LYS A 161 15.49 10.53 -0.51
N GLY A 162 16.16 9.41 -0.69
CA GLY A 162 15.83 8.15 -0.04
C GLY A 162 14.85 7.26 -0.80
N ALA A 163 14.21 7.78 -1.84
CA ALA A 163 13.42 6.98 -2.78
C ALA A 163 14.36 6.28 -3.78
N MET A 164 14.21 6.43 -5.06
CA MET A 164 15.05 5.75 -6.04
C MET A 164 16.48 6.27 -6.06
N GLY A 165 17.46 5.37 -6.09
CA GLY A 165 18.89 5.68 -6.26
C GLY A 165 19.60 6.23 -5.03
N HIS A 166 18.90 6.46 -3.93
CA HIS A 166 19.49 6.98 -2.69
C HIS A 166 19.53 5.96 -1.55
N ARG A 167 19.34 4.69 -1.84
CA ARG A 167 19.28 3.60 -0.83
C ARG A 167 20.49 3.56 0.10
N TRP A 168 21.66 3.90 -0.41
CA TRP A 168 22.93 3.88 0.34
C TRP A 168 23.37 5.27 0.81
N SER A 169 22.58 6.30 0.55
CA SER A 169 22.85 7.64 1.04
C SER A 169 22.58 7.72 2.53
N LYS A 170 23.44 8.45 3.26
CA LYS A 170 23.20 8.81 4.66
C LYS A 170 22.13 9.91 4.82
N GLU A 171 21.69 10.48 3.71
CA GLU A 171 20.68 11.52 3.73
C GLU A 171 19.29 10.90 3.86
N LEU A 172 18.56 11.37 4.86
CA LEU A 172 17.16 10.98 5.06
C LEU A 172 16.26 11.64 4.01
N GLY A 173 15.26 10.93 3.55
CA GLY A 173 14.25 11.46 2.67
C GLY A 173 13.42 12.55 3.34
N LYS A 174 12.77 13.39 2.55
CA LYS A 174 11.79 14.40 3.01
C LYS A 174 10.39 13.81 2.91
N TRP A 175 9.65 13.86 4.01
CA TRP A 175 8.33 13.23 4.12
C TRP A 175 7.17 14.22 4.33
N ASN A 176 7.45 15.52 4.19
CA ASN A 176 6.46 16.60 4.30
C ASN A 176 5.90 17.03 2.94
N MET A 177 5.67 16.09 2.05
CA MET A 177 5.19 16.35 0.69
C MET A 177 3.70 16.67 0.68
N LYS A 178 3.26 17.52 -0.24
CA LYS A 178 1.84 17.68 -0.53
C LYS A 178 1.29 16.41 -1.17
N LEU A 179 0.11 16.00 -0.72
CA LEU A 179 -0.66 14.91 -1.35
C LEU A 179 -1.74 15.43 -2.30
N GLU A 180 -2.06 16.72 -2.21
CA GLU A 180 -3.03 17.36 -3.09
C GLU A 180 -2.44 17.53 -4.48
N ASN A 181 -3.26 17.32 -5.49
CA ASN A 181 -2.93 17.67 -6.84
C ASN A 181 -2.78 19.17 -6.91
N SER A 182 -1.58 19.65 -7.21
CA SER A 182 -1.47 21.04 -7.60
C SER A 182 -2.08 21.15 -9.00
N THR A 183 -3.07 21.95 -9.11
CA THR A 183 -3.55 22.39 -10.41
C THR A 183 -2.54 23.36 -10.99
N ASP A 184 -2.13 23.12 -12.22
CA ASP A 184 -1.33 23.94 -13.13
C ASP A 184 0.17 24.04 -12.82
#